data_a51683ff01a6624894d253971b318edb
#
_entry.id   a51683ff01a6624894d253971b318edb
#
_cell.length_a   1.000
_cell.length_b   1.000
_cell.length_c   1.000
_cell.angle_alpha   90.00
_cell.angle_beta   90.00
_cell.angle_gamma   90.00
#
_symmetry.space_group_name_H-M   'P 1'
#
loop_
_entity.id
_entity.type
_entity.pdbx_description
1 polymer ?
#
loop_
_entity_poly.entity_id
_entity_poly.type
_entity_poly.pdbx_seq_one_letter_code
_entity_poly.pdbx_strand_id
1 'polypeptide(L)'
;MWPQYIGHTANAPLLRRPPEPGLDLGVFFLQHDHSGGEGWTWARRLLRRRGVGPQVGDGALGQRLRDFVSRSVTFAMPNRKAAYELTHIIFYLSDYGRQIPELPDGTLKSLHFTGLLAFLDQDMDLLAEVCAALRFSGNYPSPLWEDAIAAYHRALRVQAEPDAPMQDDYHEFLVTGWAMKIADRSSLAQTMPQGALRFHASRSGQGALRPLAACLNDMGAQRRADWGYMRPHVLSYLGPDSHAILLAAERSGPHFEQFFEGFARARA
;
A
#
# COMPACT_ATOMS: atom_id res chain seq x y z
N MET A 1 0.34 -6.16 -10.88
CA MET A 1 -1.04 -6.70 -10.87
C MET A 1 -1.81 -6.47 -12.18
N TRP A 2 -1.61 -5.36 -12.90
CA TRP A 2 -2.23 -5.04 -14.19
C TRP A 2 -1.99 -6.06 -15.32
N PRO A 3 -0.77 -6.60 -15.54
CA PRO A 3 -0.54 -7.55 -16.62
C PRO A 3 -1.29 -8.88 -16.47
N GLN A 4 -1.54 -9.33 -15.25
CA GLN A 4 -2.25 -10.58 -15.01
C GLN A 4 -3.74 -10.48 -15.35
N TYR A 5 -4.35 -9.33 -15.10
CA TYR A 5 -5.75 -9.09 -15.43
C TYR A 5 -5.98 -8.93 -16.93
N ILE A 6 -5.05 -8.31 -17.64
CA ILE A 6 -5.12 -8.18 -19.12
C ILE A 6 -4.99 -9.55 -19.78
N GLY A 7 -4.09 -10.41 -19.30
CA GLY A 7 -3.92 -11.78 -19.84
C GLY A 7 -5.15 -12.67 -19.63
N HIS A 8 -5.83 -12.55 -18.50
CA HIS A 8 -7.05 -13.32 -18.22
C HIS A 8 -8.26 -12.82 -19.02
N THR A 9 -8.35 -11.52 -19.28
CA THR A 9 -9.44 -10.96 -20.09
C THR A 9 -9.33 -11.34 -21.57
N ALA A 10 -8.10 -11.50 -22.09
CA ALA A 10 -7.87 -11.89 -23.47
C ALA A 10 -8.40 -13.29 -23.82
N ASN A 11 -8.56 -14.17 -22.84
CA ASN A 11 -9.08 -15.53 -23.00
C ASN A 11 -10.57 -15.68 -22.67
N ALA A 12 -11.24 -14.62 -22.23
CA ALA A 12 -12.66 -14.69 -21.91
C ALA A 12 -13.51 -14.80 -23.20
N PRO A 13 -14.50 -15.71 -23.27
CA PRO A 13 -15.33 -15.88 -24.47
C PRO A 13 -16.07 -14.61 -24.92
N LEU A 14 -16.29 -13.68 -24.02
CA LEU A 14 -16.95 -12.40 -24.28
C LEU A 14 -16.06 -11.35 -24.95
N LEU A 15 -14.75 -11.55 -24.99
CA LEU A 15 -13.77 -10.57 -25.46
C LEU A 15 -13.25 -10.87 -26.88
N ARG A 16 -14.05 -11.50 -27.73
CA ARG A 16 -13.71 -11.73 -29.15
C ARG A 16 -13.77 -10.46 -30.01
N ARG A 17 -14.19 -9.33 -29.45
CA ARG A 17 -14.13 -8.00 -30.09
C ARG A 17 -12.96 -7.21 -29.52
N PRO A 18 -12.35 -6.28 -30.28
CA PRO A 18 -11.41 -5.35 -29.67
C PRO A 18 -12.12 -4.65 -28.51
N PRO A 19 -11.61 -4.78 -27.28
CA PRO A 19 -12.32 -4.30 -26.11
C PRO A 19 -12.41 -2.77 -26.13
N GLU A 20 -13.58 -2.25 -25.86
CA GLU A 20 -13.67 -0.85 -25.44
C GLU A 20 -12.94 -0.71 -24.10
N PRO A 21 -11.91 0.12 -23.99
CA PRO A 21 -11.06 0.18 -22.79
C PRO A 21 -11.89 0.36 -21.51
N GLY A 22 -11.84 -0.60 -20.62
CA GLY A 22 -12.44 -0.59 -19.29
C GLY A 22 -13.89 -1.11 -19.19
N LEU A 23 -14.69 -1.15 -20.28
CA LEU A 23 -16.06 -1.65 -20.21
C LEU A 23 -16.09 -3.18 -20.08
N ASP A 24 -15.36 -3.85 -20.94
CA ASP A 24 -15.30 -5.33 -20.96
C ASP A 24 -14.68 -5.86 -19.67
N LEU A 25 -13.71 -5.15 -19.10
CA LEU A 25 -13.12 -5.49 -17.84
C LEU A 25 -14.12 -5.34 -16.68
N GLY A 26 -14.93 -4.29 -16.71
CA GLY A 26 -16.03 -4.09 -15.76
C GLY A 26 -17.07 -5.20 -15.84
N VAL A 27 -17.47 -5.61 -17.04
CA VAL A 27 -18.40 -6.74 -17.27
C VAL A 27 -17.79 -8.06 -16.83
N PHE A 28 -16.51 -8.29 -17.10
CA PHE A 28 -15.79 -9.48 -16.65
C PHE A 28 -15.84 -9.63 -15.12
N PHE A 29 -15.53 -8.59 -14.37
CA PHE A 29 -15.59 -8.65 -12.91
C PHE A 29 -17.01 -8.84 -12.37
N LEU A 30 -18.00 -8.23 -13.01
CA LEU A 30 -19.40 -8.40 -12.63
C LEU A 30 -19.91 -9.83 -12.84
N GLN A 31 -19.41 -10.52 -13.86
CA GLN A 31 -19.87 -11.88 -14.20
C GLN A 31 -19.12 -12.99 -13.48
N HIS A 32 -17.86 -12.79 -13.14
CA HIS A 32 -16.99 -13.88 -12.70
C HIS A 32 -16.73 -13.91 -11.20
N ASP A 33 -17.10 -12.86 -10.45
CA ASP A 33 -16.95 -12.75 -8.98
C ASP A 33 -15.63 -13.33 -8.40
N HIS A 34 -14.56 -13.29 -9.20
CA HIS A 34 -13.26 -13.86 -8.84
C HIS A 34 -12.33 -12.87 -8.14
N SER A 35 -12.73 -11.62 -8.07
CA SER A 35 -11.99 -10.57 -7.40
C SER A 35 -12.57 -10.35 -6.01
N GLY A 36 -11.74 -10.16 -5.02
CA GLY A 36 -12.16 -9.61 -3.73
C GLY A 36 -12.88 -8.27 -3.89
N GLY A 37 -13.30 -7.66 -2.78
CA GLY A 37 -14.06 -6.39 -2.77
C GLY A 37 -13.46 -5.27 -3.62
N GLU A 38 -12.14 -5.28 -3.79
CA GLU A 38 -11.38 -4.36 -4.62
C GLU A 38 -11.77 -4.41 -6.11
N GLY A 39 -11.76 -5.59 -6.71
CA GLY A 39 -12.11 -5.75 -8.13
C GLY A 39 -13.55 -5.32 -8.43
N TRP A 40 -14.49 -5.61 -7.54
CA TRP A 40 -15.86 -5.13 -7.64
C TRP A 40 -15.95 -3.61 -7.58
N THR A 41 -15.22 -2.98 -6.69
CA THR A 41 -15.23 -1.51 -6.54
C THR A 41 -14.69 -0.84 -7.81
N TRP A 42 -13.62 -1.37 -8.36
CA TRP A 42 -13.01 -0.87 -9.59
C TRP A 42 -13.93 -1.03 -10.80
N ALA A 43 -14.50 -2.22 -10.99
CA ALA A 43 -15.44 -2.51 -12.08
C ALA A 43 -16.66 -1.58 -12.04
N ARG A 44 -17.29 -1.41 -10.88
CA ARG A 44 -18.43 -0.51 -10.71
C ARG A 44 -18.08 0.94 -10.99
N ARG A 45 -16.91 1.39 -10.57
CA ARG A 45 -16.45 2.74 -10.86
C ARG A 45 -16.32 2.99 -12.36
N LEU A 46 -15.71 2.06 -13.10
CA LEU A 46 -15.59 2.17 -14.56
C LEU A 46 -16.97 2.21 -15.25
N LEU A 47 -17.87 1.33 -14.84
CA LEU A 47 -19.23 1.28 -15.39
C LEU A 47 -19.99 2.58 -15.09
N ARG A 48 -19.90 3.09 -13.85
CA ARG A 48 -20.54 4.35 -13.45
C ARG A 48 -20.04 5.55 -14.28
N ARG A 49 -18.73 5.63 -14.52
CA ARG A 49 -18.13 6.69 -15.36
C ARG A 49 -18.67 6.67 -16.80
N ARG A 50 -19.12 5.52 -17.27
CA ARG A 50 -19.68 5.35 -18.63
C ARG A 50 -21.22 5.39 -18.66
N GLY A 51 -21.84 5.71 -17.54
CA GLY A 51 -23.30 5.70 -17.42
C GLY A 51 -23.95 4.33 -17.54
N VAL A 52 -23.15 3.26 -17.41
CA VAL A 52 -23.59 1.86 -17.50
C VAL A 52 -23.43 1.20 -16.15
N GLY A 53 -24.42 0.43 -15.72
CA GLY A 53 -24.30 -0.41 -14.54
C GLY A 53 -25.56 -0.48 -13.69
N PRO A 54 -25.73 -1.56 -12.92
CA PRO A 54 -26.88 -1.72 -12.06
C PRO A 54 -26.86 -0.70 -10.92
N GLN A 55 -27.98 -0.05 -10.72
CA GLN A 55 -28.20 0.88 -9.61
C GLN A 55 -28.47 0.16 -8.27
N VAL A 56 -28.56 -1.16 -8.31
CA VAL A 56 -29.00 -1.99 -7.17
C VAL A 56 -27.80 -2.51 -6.40
N GLY A 57 -27.77 -2.29 -5.09
CA GLY A 57 -26.82 -2.92 -4.16
C GLY A 57 -25.56 -2.12 -3.80
N ASP A 58 -25.41 -0.86 -4.23
CA ASP A 58 -24.25 -0.02 -3.91
C ASP A 58 -24.06 0.23 -2.40
N GLY A 59 -25.15 0.36 -1.64
CA GLY A 59 -25.10 0.62 -0.21
C GLY A 59 -24.46 -0.52 0.59
N ALA A 60 -24.85 -1.76 0.31
CA ALA A 60 -24.34 -2.92 1.04
C ALA A 60 -22.86 -3.17 0.77
N LEU A 61 -22.41 -3.02 -0.48
CA LEU A 61 -20.99 -3.13 -0.82
C LEU A 61 -20.18 -1.99 -0.19
N GLY A 62 -20.65 -0.75 -0.33
CA GLY A 62 -20.00 0.41 0.27
C GLY A 62 -19.87 0.26 1.80
N GLN A 63 -20.87 -0.27 2.47
CA GLN A 63 -20.80 -0.53 3.92
C GLN A 63 -19.76 -1.62 4.25
N ARG A 64 -19.76 -2.74 3.53
CA ARG A 64 -18.77 -3.82 3.73
C ARG A 64 -17.32 -3.32 3.53
N LEU A 65 -17.08 -2.45 2.56
CA LEU A 65 -15.77 -1.85 2.33
C LEU A 65 -15.39 -0.92 3.49
N ARG A 66 -16.32 -0.09 3.97
CA ARG A 66 -16.09 0.76 5.15
C ARG A 66 -15.83 -0.06 6.41
N ASP A 67 -16.58 -1.13 6.63
CA ASP A 67 -16.37 -2.06 7.75
C ASP A 67 -14.99 -2.73 7.68
N PHE A 68 -14.54 -3.10 6.48
CA PHE A 68 -13.22 -3.68 6.30
C PHE A 68 -12.11 -2.69 6.64
N VAL A 69 -12.14 -1.49 6.06
CA VAL A 69 -11.07 -0.48 6.24
C VAL A 69 -11.00 0.08 7.66
N SER A 70 -12.07 -0.05 8.45
CA SER A 70 -12.12 0.41 9.85
C SER A 70 -11.53 -0.57 10.87
N ARG A 71 -11.21 -1.82 10.47
CA ARG A 71 -10.67 -2.87 11.37
C ARG A 71 -9.20 -2.69 11.65
N SER A 72 -8.83 -1.61 12.34
CA SER A 72 -7.43 -1.20 12.53
C SER A 72 -6.52 -2.29 13.11
N VAL A 73 -7.00 -3.13 14.02
CA VAL A 73 -6.21 -4.24 14.61
C VAL A 73 -5.73 -5.24 13.54
N THR A 74 -6.51 -5.45 12.48
CA THR A 74 -6.11 -6.30 11.34
C THR A 74 -4.86 -5.76 10.66
N PHE A 75 -4.71 -4.45 10.60
CA PHE A 75 -3.63 -3.75 9.92
C PHE A 75 -2.39 -3.51 10.80
N ALA A 76 -2.43 -3.89 12.07
CA ALA A 76 -1.24 -3.99 12.90
C ALA A 76 -0.38 -5.24 12.60
N MET A 77 -0.90 -6.16 11.77
CA MET A 77 -0.23 -7.41 11.42
C MET A 77 0.13 -7.46 9.94
N PRO A 78 1.30 -8.02 9.58
CA PRO A 78 1.71 -8.16 8.20
C PRO A 78 0.70 -8.99 7.39
N ASN A 79 0.00 -8.33 6.48
CA ASN A 79 -0.87 -8.95 5.49
C ASN A 79 -0.87 -8.09 4.23
N ARG A 80 0.02 -8.41 3.30
CA ARG A 80 0.20 -7.63 2.06
C ARG A 80 -1.10 -7.47 1.26
N LYS A 81 -1.87 -8.53 1.13
CA LYS A 81 -3.13 -8.47 0.39
C LYS A 81 -4.11 -7.49 1.03
N ALA A 82 -4.33 -7.60 2.34
CA ALA A 82 -5.23 -6.69 3.06
C ALA A 82 -4.73 -5.23 3.00
N ALA A 83 -3.41 -5.01 3.06
CA ALA A 83 -2.80 -3.69 2.98
C ALA A 83 -3.06 -3.01 1.62
N TYR A 84 -2.88 -3.72 0.50
CA TYR A 84 -3.20 -3.21 -0.84
C TYR A 84 -4.71 -3.04 -1.05
N GLU A 85 -5.54 -3.94 -0.53
CA GLU A 85 -6.99 -3.77 -0.55
C GLU A 85 -7.41 -2.48 0.20
N LEU A 86 -6.78 -2.17 1.34
CA LEU A 86 -7.03 -0.93 2.08
C LEU A 86 -6.73 0.31 1.24
N THR A 87 -5.54 0.41 0.66
CA THR A 87 -5.12 1.58 -0.13
C THR A 87 -5.99 1.75 -1.37
N HIS A 88 -6.27 0.67 -2.09
CA HIS A 88 -7.10 0.69 -3.29
C HIS A 88 -8.56 1.04 -3.02
N ILE A 89 -9.14 0.59 -1.90
CA ILE A 89 -10.48 1.01 -1.50
C ILE A 89 -10.53 2.53 -1.33
N ILE A 90 -9.53 3.13 -0.66
CA ILE A 90 -9.45 4.58 -0.50
C ILE A 90 -9.29 5.29 -1.86
N PHE A 91 -8.44 4.76 -2.76
CA PHE A 91 -8.30 5.29 -4.12
C PHE A 91 -9.64 5.32 -4.86
N TYR A 92 -10.42 4.25 -4.76
CA TYR A 92 -11.72 4.16 -5.42
C TYR A 92 -12.78 5.05 -4.78
N LEU A 93 -12.84 5.09 -3.45
CA LEU A 93 -13.81 5.94 -2.73
C LEU A 93 -13.52 7.43 -2.93
N SER A 94 -12.24 7.82 -3.03
CA SER A 94 -11.83 9.20 -3.31
C SER A 94 -11.87 9.58 -4.79
N ASP A 95 -12.21 8.65 -5.68
CA ASP A 95 -12.04 8.81 -7.13
C ASP A 95 -10.63 9.29 -7.51
N TYR A 96 -9.61 8.66 -6.88
CA TYR A 96 -8.19 9.04 -7.03
C TYR A 96 -7.93 10.50 -6.67
N GLY A 97 -8.44 10.91 -5.51
CA GLY A 97 -8.22 12.25 -4.94
C GLY A 97 -9.08 13.36 -5.53
N ARG A 98 -10.12 13.04 -6.36
CA ARG A 98 -11.05 14.05 -6.87
C ARG A 98 -12.12 14.46 -5.86
N GLN A 99 -12.34 13.66 -4.85
CA GLN A 99 -13.26 13.94 -3.74
C GLN A 99 -12.68 13.38 -2.43
N ILE A 100 -12.97 14.02 -1.33
CA ILE A 100 -12.65 13.50 0.00
C ILE A 100 -13.74 12.50 0.36
N PRO A 101 -13.39 11.22 0.58
CA PRO A 101 -14.38 10.19 0.90
C PRO A 101 -14.84 10.28 2.35
N GLU A 102 -16.10 9.97 2.60
CA GLU A 102 -16.59 9.72 3.97
C GLU A 102 -16.05 8.37 4.46
N LEU A 103 -15.17 8.41 5.44
CA LEU A 103 -14.50 7.24 6.01
C LEU A 103 -14.87 7.03 7.47
N PRO A 104 -15.04 5.78 7.93
CA PRO A 104 -15.19 5.47 9.36
C PRO A 104 -13.96 5.89 10.17
N ASP A 105 -14.15 6.21 11.44
CA ASP A 105 -13.11 6.69 12.36
C ASP A 105 -11.87 5.78 12.44
N GLY A 106 -12.07 4.45 12.36
CA GLY A 106 -10.96 3.48 12.39
C GLY A 106 -10.08 3.46 11.15
N THR A 107 -10.52 4.05 10.02
CA THR A 107 -9.82 3.95 8.73
C THR A 107 -8.47 4.63 8.74
N LEU A 108 -8.38 5.82 9.31
CA LEU A 108 -7.10 6.55 9.42
C LEU A 108 -6.09 5.76 10.26
N LYS A 109 -6.55 5.15 11.36
CA LYS A 109 -5.71 4.28 12.17
C LYS A 109 -5.23 3.07 11.38
N SER A 110 -6.09 2.46 10.54
CA SER A 110 -5.70 1.36 9.65
C SER A 110 -4.62 1.77 8.67
N LEU A 111 -4.73 2.96 8.05
CA LEU A 111 -3.70 3.51 7.15
C LEU A 111 -2.39 3.78 7.90
N HIS A 112 -2.45 4.36 9.10
CA HIS A 112 -1.24 4.59 9.90
C HIS A 112 -0.56 3.29 10.33
N PHE A 113 -1.31 2.25 10.71
CA PHE A 113 -0.74 0.95 11.06
C PHE A 113 -0.10 0.27 9.85
N THR A 114 -0.77 0.33 8.70
CA THR A 114 -0.20 -0.18 7.44
C THR A 114 1.07 0.58 7.04
N GLY A 115 1.08 1.91 7.19
CA GLY A 115 2.25 2.74 6.93
C GLY A 115 3.42 2.43 7.86
N LEU A 116 3.16 2.19 9.15
CA LEU A 116 4.18 1.76 10.11
C LEU A 116 4.77 0.40 9.73
N LEU A 117 3.93 -0.58 9.35
CA LEU A 117 4.40 -1.87 8.85
C LEU A 117 5.28 -1.72 7.62
N ALA A 118 4.80 -0.98 6.61
CA ALA A 118 5.54 -0.76 5.36
C ALA A 118 6.87 -0.02 5.61
N PHE A 119 6.87 0.99 6.48
CA PHE A 119 8.09 1.72 6.84
C PHE A 119 9.08 0.85 7.61
N LEU A 120 8.63 0.06 8.58
CA LEU A 120 9.47 -0.88 9.32
C LEU A 120 10.04 -1.98 8.43
N ASP A 121 9.29 -2.45 7.44
CA ASP A 121 9.71 -3.46 6.47
C ASP A 121 10.53 -2.89 5.31
N GLN A 122 10.61 -1.55 5.20
CA GLN A 122 11.21 -0.83 4.06
C GLN A 122 10.54 -1.18 2.72
N ASP A 123 9.23 -1.50 2.75
CA ASP A 123 8.40 -1.70 1.57
C ASP A 123 7.93 -0.34 1.03
N MET A 124 8.76 0.26 0.16
CA MET A 124 8.52 1.63 -0.34
C MET A 124 7.35 1.70 -1.32
N ASP A 125 7.01 0.60 -1.98
CA ASP A 125 5.85 0.49 -2.85
C ASP A 125 4.56 0.66 -2.03
N LEU A 126 4.39 -0.18 -1.01
CA LEU A 126 3.23 -0.10 -0.12
C LEU A 126 3.21 1.22 0.66
N LEU A 127 4.36 1.71 1.14
CA LEU A 127 4.43 2.98 1.86
C LEU A 127 3.98 4.15 0.99
N ALA A 128 4.36 4.16 -0.28
CA ALA A 128 3.96 5.17 -1.24
C ALA A 128 2.43 5.15 -1.49
N GLU A 129 1.84 3.96 -1.62
CA GLU A 129 0.38 3.84 -1.72
C GLU A 129 -0.34 4.33 -0.46
N VAL A 130 0.16 4.02 0.73
CA VAL A 130 -0.40 4.51 1.99
C VAL A 130 -0.32 6.03 2.08
N CYS A 131 0.80 6.64 1.70
CA CYS A 131 0.94 8.09 1.67
C CYS A 131 -0.05 8.75 0.70
N ALA A 132 -0.23 8.15 -0.49
CA ALA A 132 -1.24 8.60 -1.46
C ALA A 132 -2.66 8.47 -0.89
N ALA A 133 -2.99 7.34 -0.24
CA ALA A 133 -4.30 7.10 0.37
C ALA A 133 -4.61 8.09 1.51
N LEU A 134 -3.63 8.41 2.36
CA LEU A 134 -3.77 9.43 3.40
C LEU A 134 -4.08 10.79 2.78
N ARG A 135 -3.36 11.22 1.74
CA ARG A 135 -3.63 12.49 1.07
C ARG A 135 -5.00 12.52 0.39
N PHE A 136 -5.41 11.44 -0.24
CA PHE A 136 -6.73 11.32 -0.85
C PHE A 136 -7.88 11.27 0.16
N SER A 137 -7.59 10.92 1.40
CA SER A 137 -8.53 11.01 2.52
C SER A 137 -8.54 12.37 3.22
N GLY A 138 -7.82 13.37 2.67
CA GLY A 138 -7.71 14.71 3.24
C GLY A 138 -6.74 14.83 4.42
N ASN A 139 -5.85 13.84 4.59
CA ASN A 139 -4.88 13.78 5.69
C ASN A 139 -3.45 13.86 5.16
N TYR A 140 -2.52 14.23 6.05
CA TYR A 140 -1.11 14.34 5.71
C TYR A 140 -0.34 13.14 6.26
N PRO A 141 0.46 12.45 5.41
CA PRO A 141 1.40 11.43 5.88
C PRO A 141 2.51 12.04 6.75
N SER A 142 3.20 11.18 7.48
CA SER A 142 4.42 11.60 8.17
C SER A 142 5.47 12.13 7.17
N PRO A 143 6.09 13.30 7.44
CA PRO A 143 7.20 13.78 6.62
C PRO A 143 8.35 12.77 6.52
N LEU A 144 8.60 11.98 7.57
CA LEU A 144 9.63 10.93 7.57
C LEU A 144 9.34 9.84 6.51
N TRP A 145 8.08 9.49 6.30
CA TRP A 145 7.69 8.52 5.28
C TRP A 145 7.88 9.09 3.86
N GLU A 146 7.43 10.31 3.64
CA GLU A 146 7.59 10.98 2.35
C GLU A 146 9.06 11.24 2.01
N ASP A 147 9.90 11.55 3.01
CA ASP A 147 11.35 11.71 2.83
C ASP A 147 12.03 10.38 2.48
N ALA A 148 11.61 9.28 3.13
CA ALA A 148 12.09 7.94 2.81
C ALA A 148 11.72 7.53 1.37
N ILE A 149 10.46 7.75 0.96
CA ILE A 149 10.00 7.50 -0.42
C ILE A 149 10.82 8.32 -1.41
N ALA A 150 11.04 9.61 -1.13
CA ALA A 150 11.80 10.49 -2.01
C ALA A 150 13.28 10.09 -2.11
N ALA A 151 13.89 9.65 -1.01
CA ALA A 151 15.25 9.14 -1.01
C ALA A 151 15.36 7.84 -1.82
N TYR A 152 14.43 6.91 -1.62
CA TYR A 152 14.36 5.66 -2.35
C TYR A 152 14.16 5.88 -3.86
N HIS A 153 13.18 6.72 -4.24
CA HIS A 153 12.91 7.03 -5.65
C HIS A 153 14.11 7.62 -6.38
N ARG A 154 14.88 8.51 -5.71
CA ARG A 154 16.11 9.07 -6.28
C ARG A 154 17.23 8.05 -6.45
N ALA A 155 17.24 6.98 -5.65
CA ALA A 155 18.22 5.91 -5.73
C ALA A 155 17.89 4.84 -6.78
N LEU A 156 16.65 4.81 -7.29
CA LEU A 156 16.25 3.93 -8.38
C LEU A 156 17.04 4.27 -9.65
N ARG A 157 17.57 3.25 -10.31
CA ARG A 157 18.30 3.41 -11.58
C ARG A 157 17.39 3.03 -12.74
N VAL A 158 17.37 3.88 -13.76
CA VAL A 158 16.65 3.63 -15.01
C VAL A 158 17.70 3.50 -16.11
N GLN A 159 17.73 2.35 -16.79
CA GLN A 159 18.72 2.05 -17.82
C GLN A 159 18.04 1.52 -19.08
N ALA A 160 18.64 1.75 -20.24
CA ALA A 160 18.20 1.16 -21.50
C ALA A 160 18.86 -0.21 -21.66
N GLU A 161 18.08 -1.27 -21.49
CA GLU A 161 18.54 -2.66 -21.56
C GLU A 161 17.57 -3.49 -22.43
N PRO A 162 17.74 -3.51 -23.75
CA PRO A 162 16.78 -4.15 -24.66
C PRO A 162 16.67 -5.67 -24.47
N ASP A 163 17.72 -6.35 -24.03
CA ASP A 163 17.79 -7.81 -23.90
C ASP A 163 17.63 -8.30 -22.44
N ALA A 164 17.33 -7.42 -21.51
CA ALA A 164 17.16 -7.79 -20.10
C ALA A 164 15.84 -8.55 -19.84
N PRO A 165 15.76 -9.39 -18.78
CA PRO A 165 14.53 -10.05 -18.37
C PRO A 165 13.38 -9.05 -18.18
N MET A 166 12.14 -9.48 -18.46
CA MET A 166 10.97 -8.59 -18.33
C MET A 166 10.64 -8.19 -16.88
N GLN A 167 11.19 -8.90 -15.91
CA GLN A 167 10.95 -8.64 -14.49
C GLN A 167 11.94 -7.60 -13.98
N ASP A 168 11.42 -6.45 -13.56
CA ASP A 168 12.16 -5.32 -13.00
C ASP A 168 11.31 -4.57 -11.96
N ASP A 169 11.83 -3.50 -11.39
CA ASP A 169 11.21 -2.70 -10.34
C ASP A 169 10.39 -1.52 -10.90
N TYR A 170 9.84 -1.63 -12.12
CA TYR A 170 9.08 -0.54 -12.75
C TYR A 170 7.87 -0.08 -11.93
N HIS A 171 7.19 -1.01 -11.26
CA HIS A 171 6.02 -0.72 -10.44
C HIS A 171 6.39 0.18 -9.27
N GLU A 172 7.45 -0.17 -8.54
CA GLU A 172 7.97 0.64 -7.43
C GLU A 172 8.36 2.04 -7.89
N PHE A 173 9.01 2.15 -9.07
CA PHE A 173 9.35 3.45 -9.67
C PHE A 173 8.10 4.30 -9.95
N LEU A 174 7.08 3.71 -10.57
CA LEU A 174 5.86 4.44 -10.92
C LEU A 174 5.07 4.86 -9.68
N VAL A 175 4.91 3.98 -8.70
CA VAL A 175 4.11 4.24 -7.50
C VAL A 175 4.80 5.26 -6.59
N THR A 176 6.11 5.13 -6.37
CA THR A 176 6.87 6.12 -5.58
C THR A 176 6.89 7.49 -6.26
N GLY A 177 7.08 7.54 -7.59
CA GLY A 177 6.99 8.77 -8.38
C GLY A 177 5.61 9.42 -8.33
N TRP A 178 4.56 8.61 -8.37
CA TRP A 178 3.18 9.07 -8.24
C TRP A 178 2.90 9.65 -6.85
N ALA A 179 3.32 8.98 -5.77
CA ALA A 179 3.19 9.49 -4.42
C ALA A 179 3.91 10.83 -4.21
N MET A 180 5.12 10.96 -4.76
CA MET A 180 5.86 12.23 -4.75
C MET A 180 5.09 13.34 -5.50
N LYS A 181 4.48 13.02 -6.65
CA LYS A 181 3.68 13.98 -7.39
C LYS A 181 2.43 14.43 -6.63
N ILE A 182 1.76 13.52 -5.94
CA ILE A 182 0.61 13.84 -5.06
C ILE A 182 1.05 14.73 -3.90
N ALA A 183 2.28 14.56 -3.40
CA ALA A 183 2.89 15.37 -2.35
C ALA A 183 3.43 16.73 -2.84
N ASP A 184 3.24 17.06 -4.11
CA ASP A 184 3.82 18.23 -4.77
C ASP A 184 5.36 18.31 -4.68
N ARG A 185 5.99 17.13 -4.69
CA ARG A 185 7.45 16.99 -4.72
C ARG A 185 7.91 16.64 -6.14
N SER A 186 9.12 17.07 -6.51
CA SER A 186 9.69 16.73 -7.81
C SER A 186 9.96 15.22 -7.90
N SER A 187 9.28 14.54 -8.84
CA SER A 187 9.42 13.09 -9.06
C SER A 187 10.36 12.72 -10.22
N LEU A 188 10.73 13.68 -11.08
CA LEU A 188 11.51 13.41 -12.28
C LEU A 188 12.83 14.19 -12.24
N ALA A 189 13.76 13.74 -11.40
CA ALA A 189 15.11 14.28 -11.38
C ALA A 189 16.05 13.60 -12.42
N GLN A 190 15.62 12.49 -13.02
CA GLN A 190 16.42 11.70 -13.97
C GLN A 190 15.93 11.90 -15.40
N THR A 191 16.85 12.11 -16.32
CA THR A 191 16.58 12.05 -17.77
C THR A 191 16.32 10.59 -18.13
N MET A 192 15.13 10.31 -18.71
CA MET A 192 14.79 8.96 -19.17
C MET A 192 15.60 8.61 -20.41
N PRO A 193 16.35 7.48 -20.42
CA PRO A 193 16.99 6.99 -21.62
C PRO A 193 15.99 6.64 -22.71
N GLN A 194 16.42 6.63 -23.96
CA GLN A 194 15.60 6.15 -25.08
C GLN A 194 15.73 4.65 -25.25
N GLY A 195 14.63 3.98 -25.61
CA GLY A 195 14.59 2.54 -25.89
C GLY A 195 13.82 1.75 -24.86
N ALA A 196 14.08 0.43 -24.79
CA ALA A 196 13.50 -0.46 -23.79
C ALA A 196 14.13 -0.20 -22.43
N LEU A 197 13.34 0.32 -21.50
CA LEU A 197 13.79 0.70 -20.16
C LEU A 197 13.73 -0.45 -19.17
N ARG A 198 14.66 -0.45 -18.23
CA ARG A 198 14.65 -1.29 -17.03
C ARG A 198 14.87 -0.45 -15.79
N PHE A 199 14.21 -0.86 -14.72
CA PHE A 199 14.18 -0.17 -13.45
C PHE A 199 14.80 -1.05 -12.38
N HIS A 200 15.78 -0.54 -11.66
CA HIS A 200 16.53 -1.28 -10.67
C HIS A 200 16.50 -0.56 -9.32
N ALA A 201 15.94 -1.22 -8.33
CA ALA A 201 15.95 -0.77 -6.95
C ALA A 201 17.28 -1.12 -6.26
N SER A 202 17.88 -0.15 -5.62
CA SER A 202 18.98 -0.43 -4.68
C SER A 202 18.36 -0.87 -3.35
N ARG A 203 18.22 -2.19 -3.15
CA ARG A 203 17.75 -2.74 -1.88
C ARG A 203 18.90 -2.67 -0.87
N SER A 204 18.93 -1.60 -0.09
CA SER A 204 19.89 -1.42 0.99
C SER A 204 19.29 -1.86 2.32
N GLY A 205 19.84 -2.91 2.89
CA GLY A 205 19.60 -3.29 4.27
C GLY A 205 18.35 -4.14 4.54
N GLN A 206 18.31 -4.75 5.72
CA GLN A 206 17.09 -5.36 6.26
C GLN A 206 16.28 -4.28 6.98
N GLY A 207 14.95 -4.26 6.76
CA GLY A 207 14.04 -3.46 7.56
C GLY A 207 14.07 -3.84 9.05
N ALA A 208 13.39 -3.06 9.87
CA ALA A 208 13.29 -3.33 11.31
C ALA A 208 12.16 -4.31 11.67
N LEU A 209 11.21 -4.57 10.76
CA LEU A 209 10.03 -5.37 11.05
C LEU A 209 10.36 -6.81 11.44
N ARG A 210 11.21 -7.47 10.65
CA ARG A 210 11.60 -8.85 10.90
C ARG A 210 12.44 -9.02 12.18
N PRO A 211 13.47 -8.20 12.44
CA PRO A 211 14.18 -8.22 13.71
C PRO A 211 13.28 -7.91 14.92
N LEU A 212 12.35 -6.97 14.81
CA LEU A 212 11.36 -6.68 15.84
C LEU A 212 10.50 -7.93 16.15
N ALA A 213 9.97 -8.58 15.11
CA ALA A 213 9.19 -9.80 15.26
C ALA A 213 10.00 -10.94 15.88
N ALA A 214 11.29 -11.09 15.53
CA ALA A 214 12.18 -12.07 16.10
C ALA A 214 12.41 -11.82 17.61
N CYS A 215 12.68 -10.57 18.00
CA CYS A 215 12.81 -10.17 19.40
C CYS A 215 11.57 -10.56 20.22
N LEU A 216 10.37 -10.23 19.71
CA LEU A 216 9.10 -10.56 20.38
C LEU A 216 8.89 -12.09 20.49
N ASN A 217 9.30 -12.85 19.47
CA ASN A 217 9.23 -14.30 19.49
C ASN A 217 10.17 -14.90 20.54
N ASP A 218 11.41 -14.43 20.61
CA ASP A 218 12.43 -14.90 21.53
C ASP A 218 12.07 -14.59 22.99
N MET A 219 11.41 -13.46 23.25
CA MET A 219 10.91 -13.12 24.57
C MET A 219 9.75 -14.02 25.03
N GLY A 220 9.05 -14.67 24.12
CA GLY A 220 8.00 -15.64 24.44
C GLY A 220 6.94 -15.07 25.40
N ALA A 221 6.82 -15.69 26.58
CA ALA A 221 5.86 -15.29 27.62
C ALA A 221 6.21 -13.95 28.31
N GLN A 222 7.42 -13.44 28.16
CA GLN A 222 7.86 -12.16 28.75
C GLN A 222 7.46 -10.94 27.89
N ARG A 223 7.03 -11.16 26.64
CA ARG A 223 6.58 -10.08 25.77
C ARG A 223 5.32 -9.42 26.35
N ARG A 224 5.24 -8.11 26.21
CA ARG A 224 4.09 -7.29 26.66
C ARG A 224 3.59 -6.41 25.52
N ALA A 225 2.34 -5.96 25.65
CA ALA A 225 1.74 -4.98 24.75
C ALA A 225 2.27 -3.56 25.00
N ASP A 226 2.74 -3.26 26.21
CA ASP A 226 3.28 -1.97 26.63
C ASP A 226 4.62 -1.67 25.94
N TRP A 227 4.63 -0.67 25.06
CA TRP A 227 5.83 -0.23 24.35
C TRP A 227 6.88 0.35 25.30
N GLY A 228 6.48 1.12 26.30
CA GLY A 228 7.41 1.71 27.26
C GLY A 228 8.25 0.66 27.98
N TYR A 229 7.62 -0.45 28.36
CA TYR A 229 8.30 -1.62 28.92
C TYR A 229 9.18 -2.36 27.88
N MET A 230 8.66 -2.56 26.68
CA MET A 230 9.34 -3.37 25.65
C MET A 230 10.48 -2.63 24.96
N ARG A 231 10.40 -1.31 24.88
CA ARG A 231 11.35 -0.46 24.15
C ARG A 231 12.83 -0.73 24.46
N PRO A 232 13.30 -0.73 25.71
CA PRO A 232 14.72 -1.01 25.99
C PRO A 232 15.14 -2.41 25.58
N HIS A 233 14.28 -3.43 25.72
CA HIS A 233 14.56 -4.79 25.30
C HIS A 233 14.70 -4.89 23.78
N VAL A 234 13.77 -4.29 23.05
CA VAL A 234 13.79 -4.27 21.59
C VAL A 234 15.01 -3.52 21.06
N LEU A 235 15.31 -2.33 21.59
CA LEU A 235 16.45 -1.53 21.15
C LEU A 235 17.79 -2.22 21.40
N SER A 236 17.93 -2.99 22.49
CA SER A 236 19.15 -3.77 22.75
C SER A 236 19.30 -5.00 21.84
N TYR A 237 18.21 -5.50 21.27
CA TYR A 237 18.20 -6.65 20.39
C TYR A 237 18.54 -6.29 18.94
N LEU A 238 18.17 -5.08 18.49
CA LEU A 238 18.30 -4.65 17.10
C LEU A 238 19.73 -4.25 16.74
N GLY A 239 20.14 -4.62 15.52
CA GLY A 239 21.35 -4.05 14.91
C GLY A 239 21.19 -2.56 14.53
N PRO A 240 22.29 -1.86 14.24
CA PRO A 240 22.30 -0.39 14.06
C PRO A 240 21.28 0.12 13.05
N ASP A 241 21.18 -0.51 11.88
CA ASP A 241 20.27 -0.07 10.80
C ASP A 241 18.82 -0.23 11.19
N SER A 242 18.44 -1.42 11.72
CA SER A 242 17.08 -1.68 12.19
C SER A 242 16.71 -0.80 13.39
N HIS A 243 17.66 -0.50 14.26
CA HIS A 243 17.50 0.43 15.38
C HIS A 243 17.15 1.84 14.87
N ALA A 244 17.88 2.37 13.89
CA ALA A 244 17.61 3.68 13.32
C ALA A 244 16.22 3.75 12.67
N ILE A 245 15.82 2.71 11.92
CA ILE A 245 14.50 2.60 11.31
C ILE A 245 13.40 2.58 12.37
N LEU A 246 13.57 1.79 13.45
CA LEU A 246 12.59 1.72 14.53
C LEU A 246 12.40 3.06 15.24
N LEU A 247 13.50 3.76 15.56
CA LEU A 247 13.43 5.10 16.15
C LEU A 247 12.75 6.13 15.23
N ALA A 248 12.93 6.00 13.93
CA ALA A 248 12.23 6.84 12.96
C ALA A 248 10.74 6.48 12.89
N ALA A 249 10.38 5.20 12.92
CA ALA A 249 8.99 4.74 12.98
C ALA A 249 8.27 5.25 14.24
N GLU A 250 8.92 5.16 15.40
CA GLU A 250 8.41 5.68 16.68
C GLU A 250 8.06 7.18 16.61
N ARG A 251 8.85 7.95 15.87
CA ARG A 251 8.65 9.40 15.69
C ARG A 251 7.75 9.76 14.52
N SER A 252 7.35 8.80 13.70
CA SER A 252 6.62 9.08 12.47
C SER A 252 5.14 9.44 12.68
N GLY A 253 4.61 9.30 13.90
CA GLY A 253 3.25 9.71 14.22
C GLY A 253 2.78 9.23 15.59
N PRO A 254 1.58 9.64 16.00
CA PRO A 254 1.08 9.40 17.36
C PRO A 254 0.56 7.96 17.57
N HIS A 255 0.58 7.13 16.55
CA HIS A 255 -0.07 5.81 16.59
C HIS A 255 0.88 4.65 16.86
N PHE A 256 2.18 4.91 17.07
CA PHE A 256 3.18 3.83 17.18
C PHE A 256 2.90 2.89 18.37
N GLU A 257 2.59 3.42 19.55
CA GLU A 257 2.31 2.58 20.73
C GLU A 257 1.08 1.70 20.53
N GLN A 258 0.00 2.26 19.97
CA GLN A 258 -1.22 1.50 19.66
C GLN A 258 -0.98 0.46 18.56
N PHE A 259 -0.14 0.78 17.58
CA PHE A 259 0.32 -0.18 16.58
C PHE A 259 1.09 -1.33 17.24
N PHE A 260 2.06 -0.98 18.12
CA PHE A 260 2.88 -1.97 18.81
C PHE A 260 2.04 -2.90 19.69
N GLU A 261 1.06 -2.36 20.42
CA GLU A 261 0.10 -3.15 21.19
C GLU A 261 -0.56 -4.25 20.32
N GLY A 262 -1.07 -3.87 19.16
CA GLY A 262 -1.67 -4.81 18.20
C GLY A 262 -0.66 -5.79 17.61
N PHE A 263 0.55 -5.33 17.30
CA PHE A 263 1.61 -6.13 16.69
C PHE A 263 2.20 -7.16 17.66
N ALA A 264 2.41 -6.77 18.92
CA ALA A 264 3.01 -7.65 19.94
C ALA A 264 2.15 -8.87 20.27
N ARG A 265 0.84 -8.81 20.04
CA ARG A 265 -0.12 -9.90 20.40
C ARG A 265 0.07 -10.44 21.81
N ALA A 266 0.48 -9.58 22.73
CA ALA A 266 0.65 -9.95 24.14
C ALA A 266 -0.66 -9.64 24.89
N ARG A 267 -0.89 -10.40 25.96
CA ARG A 267 -1.93 -10.02 26.92
C ARG A 267 -1.50 -8.74 27.64
N ALA A 268 -2.44 -7.82 27.81
CA ALA A 268 -2.24 -6.63 28.59
C ALA A 268 -1.92 -6.97 30.04
#